data_4ea249eab400bf4cfa444bb5f10e90d0
#
_entry.id   4ea249eab400bf4cfa444bb5f10e90d0
#
_cell.length_a   1.000
_cell.length_b   1.000
_cell.length_c   1.000
_cell.angle_alpha   90.00
_cell.angle_beta   90.00
_cell.angle_gamma   90.00
#
_symmetry.space_group_name_H-M   'P 1'
#
loop_
_entity.id
_entity.type
_entity.pdbx_description
1 polymer ?
#
loop_
_entity_poly.entity_id
_entity_poly.type
_entity_poly.pdbx_seq_one_letter_code
_entity_poly.pdbx_strand_id
1 'polypeptide(L)'
;LKETDGDVLVFLPGEREINKASDQLKNQLPKSCVVRPLFGNLSYSSQKLAISPDPRNRKIILATAIAETSLTIEGIHAVVDCGLSRRARYDPGRGLQKLITERASKAEATQRSGRAGRVAPGKCYRMWARVEEGMMATFAPPEIITSDLAPLALQLTKWGTKPKDLAFLTSPQKNSWAQAQDLLDKLGAVTGGKLSPHGAKLAELPLHPRFAQMLVKAGPIAAPLAALLSDRDILTSHEADLTP
;
A
#
# COMPACT_ATOMS: atom_id res chain seq x y z
N LEU A 1 12.82 -13.97 -21.95
CA LEU A 1 12.58 -15.42 -21.91
C LEU A 1 13.72 -16.25 -22.50
N LYS A 2 14.40 -15.76 -23.53
CA LYS A 2 15.52 -16.47 -24.19
C LYS A 2 16.79 -16.55 -23.35
N GLU A 3 16.93 -15.73 -22.34
CA GLU A 3 18.18 -15.55 -21.58
C GLU A 3 18.22 -16.28 -20.24
N THR A 4 17.10 -16.83 -19.80
CA THR A 4 16.97 -17.55 -18.52
C THR A 4 15.93 -18.67 -18.63
N ASP A 5 16.13 -19.77 -17.91
CA ASP A 5 15.26 -20.96 -17.97
C ASP A 5 14.20 -21.00 -16.85
N GLY A 6 14.40 -20.26 -15.77
CA GLY A 6 13.47 -20.22 -14.64
C GLY A 6 12.33 -19.22 -14.80
N ASP A 7 11.52 -19.11 -13.80
CA ASP A 7 10.38 -18.18 -13.73
C ASP A 7 10.84 -16.71 -13.76
N VAL A 8 9.95 -15.85 -14.20
CA VAL A 8 10.18 -14.40 -14.30
C VAL A 8 9.22 -13.69 -13.34
N LEU A 9 9.76 -12.81 -12.49
CA LEU A 9 8.99 -11.93 -11.61
C LEU A 9 9.07 -10.51 -12.14
N VAL A 10 7.91 -9.91 -12.43
CA VAL A 10 7.79 -8.55 -12.95
C VAL A 10 7.14 -7.69 -11.90
N PHE A 11 7.83 -6.64 -11.44
CA PHE A 11 7.28 -5.67 -10.50
C PHE A 11 6.58 -4.53 -11.24
N LEU A 12 5.30 -4.33 -10.90
CA LEU A 12 4.43 -3.29 -11.45
C LEU A 12 3.76 -2.51 -10.31
N PRO A 13 3.40 -1.22 -10.50
CA PRO A 13 2.93 -0.39 -9.39
C PRO A 13 1.53 -0.76 -8.89
N GLY A 14 0.68 -1.37 -9.71
CA GLY A 14 -0.70 -1.66 -9.32
C GLY A 14 -1.40 -2.69 -10.19
N GLU A 15 -2.61 -3.04 -9.77
CA GLU A 15 -3.49 -4.02 -10.42
C GLU A 15 -3.81 -3.64 -11.88
N ARG A 16 -4.07 -2.35 -12.13
CA ARG A 16 -4.38 -1.85 -13.48
C ARG A 16 -3.24 -2.13 -14.46
N GLU A 17 -2.02 -1.86 -14.05
CA GLU A 17 -0.83 -2.09 -14.85
C GLU A 17 -0.56 -3.59 -15.03
N ILE A 18 -0.84 -4.40 -14.00
CA ILE A 18 -0.75 -5.87 -14.06
C ILE A 18 -1.74 -6.42 -15.08
N ASN A 19 -3.00 -6.02 -15.02
CA ASN A 19 -4.03 -6.48 -15.94
C ASN A 19 -3.69 -6.08 -17.38
N LYS A 20 -3.29 -4.83 -17.61
CA LYS A 20 -2.86 -4.36 -18.93
C LYS A 20 -1.67 -5.16 -19.48
N ALA A 21 -0.65 -5.40 -18.67
CA ALA A 21 0.50 -6.20 -19.07
C ALA A 21 0.12 -7.66 -19.33
N SER A 22 -0.74 -8.23 -18.49
CA SER A 22 -1.27 -9.60 -18.68
C SER A 22 -1.97 -9.75 -20.03
N ASP A 23 -2.85 -8.81 -20.38
CA ASP A 23 -3.58 -8.86 -21.65
C ASP A 23 -2.65 -8.72 -22.88
N GLN A 24 -1.65 -7.86 -22.78
CA GLN A 24 -0.66 -7.71 -23.84
C GLN A 24 0.19 -8.98 -24.03
N LEU A 25 0.50 -9.69 -22.96
CA LEU A 25 1.34 -10.89 -23.00
C LEU A 25 0.61 -12.14 -23.49
N LYS A 26 -0.72 -12.25 -23.31
CA LYS A 26 -1.50 -13.46 -23.62
C LYS A 26 -1.25 -14.04 -25.00
N ASN A 27 -1.07 -13.18 -26.01
CA ASN A 27 -0.91 -13.60 -27.40
C ASN A 27 0.56 -13.61 -27.89
N GLN A 28 1.51 -13.25 -27.01
CA GLN A 28 2.92 -13.12 -27.38
C GLN A 28 3.81 -14.20 -26.75
N LEU A 29 3.25 -15.01 -25.87
CA LEU A 29 4.01 -16.00 -25.12
C LEU A 29 3.96 -17.38 -25.76
N PRO A 30 5.06 -18.16 -25.65
CA PRO A 30 5.04 -19.57 -25.98
C PRO A 30 3.99 -20.33 -25.16
N LYS A 31 3.42 -21.41 -25.70
CA LYS A 31 2.44 -22.26 -25.00
C LYS A 31 2.93 -22.84 -23.67
N SER A 32 4.25 -22.96 -23.50
CA SER A 32 4.89 -23.43 -22.27
C SER A 32 5.00 -22.33 -21.18
N CYS A 33 4.56 -21.11 -21.44
CA CYS A 33 4.60 -20.01 -20.50
C CYS A 33 3.18 -19.61 -20.04
N VAL A 34 3.02 -19.32 -18.74
CA VAL A 34 1.76 -18.85 -18.17
C VAL A 34 1.97 -17.55 -17.41
N VAL A 35 1.03 -16.62 -17.56
CA VAL A 35 1.01 -15.37 -16.77
C VAL A 35 0.23 -15.62 -15.48
N ARG A 36 0.80 -15.18 -14.36
CA ARG A 36 0.21 -15.27 -13.02
C ARG A 36 0.22 -13.89 -12.35
N PRO A 37 -0.92 -13.22 -12.24
CA PRO A 37 -1.03 -12.00 -11.44
C PRO A 37 -0.78 -12.27 -9.95
N LEU A 38 -0.18 -11.31 -9.24
CA LEU A 38 0.05 -11.39 -7.80
C LEU A 38 -0.07 -10.01 -7.13
N PHE A 39 -1.22 -9.76 -6.51
CA PHE A 39 -1.52 -8.54 -5.75
C PHE A 39 -2.51 -8.82 -4.62
N GLY A 40 -2.61 -7.91 -3.64
CA GLY A 40 -3.30 -8.17 -2.38
C GLY A 40 -4.79 -8.50 -2.49
N ASN A 41 -5.49 -8.02 -3.53
CA ASN A 41 -6.94 -8.23 -3.70
C ASN A 41 -7.31 -9.55 -4.40
N LEU A 42 -6.33 -10.33 -4.82
CA LEU A 42 -6.61 -11.63 -5.44
C LEU A 42 -7.14 -12.63 -4.41
N SER A 43 -7.98 -13.55 -4.88
CA SER A 43 -8.37 -14.70 -4.09
C SER A 43 -7.15 -15.51 -3.63
N TYR A 44 -7.25 -16.15 -2.47
CA TYR A 44 -6.18 -17.01 -1.94
C TYR A 44 -5.74 -18.08 -2.95
N SER A 45 -6.69 -18.69 -3.66
CA SER A 45 -6.39 -19.68 -4.69
C SER A 45 -5.54 -19.12 -5.83
N SER A 46 -5.85 -17.91 -6.31
CA SER A 46 -5.06 -17.23 -7.35
C SER A 46 -3.67 -16.86 -6.87
N GLN A 47 -3.54 -16.34 -5.64
CA GLN A 47 -2.23 -16.05 -5.04
C GLN A 47 -1.40 -17.33 -4.89
N LYS A 48 -2.00 -18.42 -4.42
CA LYS A 48 -1.33 -19.72 -4.29
C LYS A 48 -0.80 -20.23 -5.64
N LEU A 49 -1.58 -20.12 -6.71
CA LEU A 49 -1.14 -20.48 -8.07
C LEU A 49 0.06 -19.66 -8.56
N ALA A 50 0.14 -18.39 -8.18
CA ALA A 50 1.29 -17.55 -8.53
C ALA A 50 2.56 -17.94 -7.76
N ILE A 51 2.42 -18.31 -6.48
CA ILE A 51 3.54 -18.60 -5.56
C ILE A 51 4.04 -20.02 -5.73
N SER A 52 3.14 -21.01 -5.82
CA SER A 52 3.52 -22.43 -5.89
C SER A 52 4.27 -22.77 -7.18
N PRO A 53 5.24 -23.72 -7.14
CA PRO A 53 5.90 -24.21 -8.34
C PRO A 53 4.91 -24.77 -9.38
N ASP A 54 5.18 -24.53 -10.64
CA ASP A 54 4.43 -25.15 -11.76
C ASP A 54 5.38 -26.02 -12.59
N PRO A 55 5.36 -27.35 -12.41
CA PRO A 55 6.29 -28.24 -13.11
C PRO A 55 6.04 -28.37 -14.61
N ARG A 56 4.88 -27.88 -15.10
CA ARG A 56 4.48 -28.00 -16.51
C ARG A 56 4.75 -26.75 -17.30
N ASN A 57 4.72 -25.58 -16.63
CA ASN A 57 4.79 -24.31 -17.30
C ASN A 57 5.79 -23.38 -16.62
N ARG A 58 6.49 -22.60 -17.41
CA ARG A 58 7.27 -21.46 -16.95
C ARG A 58 6.35 -20.31 -16.59
N LYS A 59 6.47 -19.79 -15.38
CA LYS A 59 5.62 -18.68 -14.92
C LYS A 59 6.22 -17.32 -15.24
N ILE A 60 5.36 -16.39 -15.63
CA ILE A 60 5.62 -14.96 -15.65
C ILE A 60 4.70 -14.34 -14.61
N ILE A 61 5.25 -14.01 -13.44
CA ILE A 61 4.50 -13.50 -12.31
C ILE A 61 4.51 -11.98 -12.37
N LEU A 62 3.34 -11.39 -12.56
CA LEU A 62 3.16 -9.93 -12.56
C LEU A 62 2.72 -9.51 -11.16
N ALA A 63 3.61 -8.86 -10.40
CA ALA A 63 3.40 -8.59 -9.00
C ALA A 63 3.48 -7.11 -8.64
N THR A 64 2.73 -6.72 -7.61
CA THR A 64 2.97 -5.46 -6.89
C THR A 64 4.08 -5.65 -5.85
N ALA A 65 4.33 -4.62 -5.03
CA ALA A 65 5.28 -4.67 -3.90
C ALA A 65 5.03 -5.82 -2.90
N ILE A 66 3.89 -6.52 -2.96
CA ILE A 66 3.61 -7.71 -2.14
C ILE A 66 4.69 -8.80 -2.29
N ALA A 67 5.32 -8.87 -3.46
CA ALA A 67 6.39 -9.82 -3.72
C ALA A 67 7.79 -9.34 -3.28
N GLU A 68 7.94 -8.15 -2.70
CA GLU A 68 9.25 -7.62 -2.28
C GLU A 68 9.82 -8.34 -1.05
N THR A 69 9.01 -8.58 -0.03
CA THR A 69 9.50 -9.07 1.27
C THR A 69 8.76 -10.30 1.79
N SER A 70 7.44 -10.29 1.78
CA SER A 70 6.61 -11.19 2.59
C SER A 70 6.43 -12.59 2.01
N LEU A 71 6.78 -12.80 0.74
CA LEU A 71 6.52 -14.06 0.06
C LEU A 71 7.82 -14.66 -0.48
N THR A 72 8.01 -15.96 -0.26
CA THR A 72 9.05 -16.72 -0.96
C THR A 72 8.44 -17.38 -2.17
N ILE A 73 8.92 -17.00 -3.35
CA ILE A 73 8.52 -17.59 -4.63
C ILE A 73 9.74 -18.32 -5.15
N GLU A 74 9.62 -19.64 -5.22
CA GLU A 74 10.71 -20.50 -5.72
C GLU A 74 10.81 -20.44 -7.24
N GLY A 75 12.00 -20.69 -7.78
CA GLY A 75 12.22 -20.81 -9.22
C GLY A 75 12.38 -19.49 -9.95
N ILE A 76 12.42 -18.34 -9.28
CA ILE A 76 12.65 -17.04 -9.91
C ILE A 76 14.13 -16.91 -10.32
N HIS A 77 14.37 -16.86 -11.62
CA HIS A 77 15.69 -16.65 -12.21
C HIS A 77 15.82 -15.27 -12.87
N ALA A 78 14.71 -14.60 -13.17
CA ALA A 78 14.75 -13.25 -13.69
C ALA A 78 13.78 -12.33 -12.96
N VAL A 79 14.20 -11.10 -12.72
CA VAL A 79 13.37 -10.00 -12.23
C VAL A 79 13.33 -8.91 -13.28
N VAL A 80 12.14 -8.37 -13.55
CA VAL A 80 11.93 -7.15 -14.31
C VAL A 80 11.32 -6.13 -13.38
N ASP A 81 12.01 -5.02 -13.15
CA ASP A 81 11.56 -3.97 -12.24
C ASP A 81 11.24 -2.69 -13.01
N CYS A 82 9.98 -2.23 -12.95
CA CYS A 82 9.56 -0.98 -13.60
C CYS A 82 10.06 0.28 -12.88
N GLY A 83 10.65 0.17 -11.68
CA GLY A 83 11.14 1.31 -10.90
C GLY A 83 10.06 2.18 -10.28
N LEU A 84 8.82 1.68 -10.20
CA LEU A 84 7.68 2.40 -9.64
C LEU A 84 7.12 1.65 -8.43
N SER A 85 6.60 2.42 -7.48
CA SER A 85 5.86 1.93 -6.30
C SER A 85 4.58 2.72 -6.13
N ARG A 86 3.53 2.07 -5.61
CA ARG A 86 2.26 2.71 -5.30
C ARG A 86 2.14 2.83 -3.78
N ARG A 87 1.95 4.06 -3.29
CA ARG A 87 1.91 4.35 -1.85
C ARG A 87 0.74 5.25 -1.50
N ALA A 88 0.23 5.03 -0.30
CA ALA A 88 -0.71 5.95 0.31
C ALA A 88 0.01 7.23 0.72
N ARG A 89 -0.57 8.38 0.38
CA ARG A 89 -0.13 9.71 0.79
C ARG A 89 -1.33 10.48 1.33
N TYR A 90 -1.16 11.08 2.47
CA TYR A 90 -2.15 11.98 3.01
C TYR A 90 -2.13 13.32 2.27
N ASP A 91 -3.29 13.76 1.82
CA ASP A 91 -3.52 15.07 1.22
C ASP A 91 -4.18 15.99 2.26
N PRO A 92 -3.42 16.89 2.91
CA PRO A 92 -3.98 17.76 3.95
C PRO A 92 -5.09 18.68 3.45
N GLY A 93 -5.03 19.09 2.18
CA GLY A 93 -6.03 19.97 1.58
C GLY A 93 -7.41 19.32 1.43
N ARG A 94 -7.43 18.00 1.22
CA ARG A 94 -8.66 17.22 1.11
C ARG A 94 -9.02 16.44 2.37
N GLY A 95 -8.06 16.27 3.28
CA GLY A 95 -8.22 15.46 4.48
C GLY A 95 -8.41 13.96 4.21
N LEU A 96 -7.88 13.47 3.10
CA LEU A 96 -8.03 12.10 2.62
C LEU A 96 -6.68 11.49 2.27
N GLN A 97 -6.58 10.18 2.41
CA GLN A 97 -5.45 9.43 1.85
C GLN A 97 -5.66 9.18 0.35
N LYS A 98 -4.61 9.36 -0.43
CA LYS A 98 -4.60 9.11 -1.86
C LYS A 98 -3.49 8.13 -2.20
N LEU A 99 -3.82 7.11 -3.01
CA LEU A 99 -2.80 6.25 -3.59
C LEU A 99 -2.12 6.96 -4.77
N ILE A 100 -0.82 7.18 -4.66
CA ILE A 100 -0.01 7.76 -5.73
C ILE A 100 1.03 6.75 -6.23
N THR A 101 1.32 6.83 -7.52
CA THR A 101 2.43 6.10 -8.13
C THR A 101 3.64 7.03 -8.16
N GLU A 102 4.74 6.58 -7.58
CA GLU A 102 5.98 7.34 -7.49
C GLU A 102 7.19 6.44 -7.77
N ARG A 103 8.37 7.01 -7.89
CA ARG A 103 9.61 6.24 -8.04
C ARG A 103 9.84 5.34 -6.82
N ALA A 104 10.24 4.10 -7.07
CA ALA A 104 10.75 3.22 -6.02
C ALA A 104 12.05 3.77 -5.44
N SER A 105 12.37 3.43 -4.21
CA SER A 105 13.64 3.75 -3.59
C SER A 105 14.75 2.77 -4.05
N LYS A 106 16.01 3.12 -3.85
CA LYS A 106 17.16 2.24 -4.10
C LYS A 106 17.07 0.96 -3.27
N ALA A 107 16.61 1.07 -2.02
CA ALA A 107 16.42 -0.08 -1.14
C ALA A 107 15.38 -1.05 -1.69
N GLU A 108 14.22 -0.56 -2.16
CA GLU A 108 13.20 -1.39 -2.80
C GLU A 108 13.73 -2.04 -4.09
N ALA A 109 14.39 -1.29 -4.96
CA ALA A 109 15.01 -1.84 -6.16
C ALA A 109 16.03 -2.95 -5.84
N THR A 110 16.79 -2.81 -4.75
CA THR A 110 17.73 -3.83 -4.26
C THR A 110 16.99 -5.06 -3.76
N GLN A 111 15.93 -4.89 -2.96
CA GLN A 111 15.11 -6.01 -2.48
C GLN A 111 14.45 -6.78 -3.64
N ARG A 112 13.90 -6.05 -4.63
CA ARG A 112 13.32 -6.64 -5.84
C ARG A 112 14.34 -7.45 -6.64
N SER A 113 15.51 -6.86 -6.87
CA SER A 113 16.60 -7.56 -7.60
C SER A 113 17.06 -8.82 -6.89
N GLY A 114 17.12 -8.82 -5.56
CA GLY A 114 17.46 -9.97 -4.73
C GLY A 114 16.48 -11.15 -4.84
N ARG A 115 15.30 -10.95 -5.45
CA ARG A 115 14.37 -12.06 -5.70
C ARG A 115 14.85 -13.02 -6.76
N ALA A 116 15.62 -12.57 -7.74
CA ALA A 116 16.22 -13.45 -8.75
C ALA A 116 17.42 -14.26 -8.21
N GLY A 117 18.07 -13.78 -7.16
CA GLY A 117 19.34 -14.36 -6.65
C GLY A 117 19.20 -15.23 -5.39
N ARG A 118 18.01 -15.69 -5.00
CA ARG A 118 17.81 -16.39 -3.74
C ARG A 118 18.34 -17.83 -3.72
N VAL A 119 18.15 -18.56 -4.79
CA VAL A 119 18.44 -20.01 -4.87
C VAL A 119 19.55 -20.30 -5.88
N ALA A 120 19.67 -19.50 -6.92
CA ALA A 120 20.67 -19.62 -7.99
C ALA A 120 21.02 -18.23 -8.53
N PRO A 121 22.14 -18.07 -9.25
CA PRO A 121 22.44 -16.83 -9.96
C PRO A 121 21.29 -16.41 -10.87
N GLY A 122 20.83 -15.16 -10.73
CA GLY A 122 19.71 -14.64 -11.49
C GLY A 122 20.02 -13.30 -12.17
N LYS A 123 19.12 -12.86 -13.03
CA LYS A 123 19.24 -11.59 -13.77
C LYS A 123 18.16 -10.61 -13.32
N CYS A 124 18.54 -9.33 -13.18
CA CYS A 124 17.58 -8.25 -12.92
C CYS A 124 17.63 -7.21 -14.04
N TYR A 125 16.48 -6.99 -14.65
CA TYR A 125 16.29 -5.99 -15.70
C TYR A 125 15.59 -4.77 -15.08
N ARG A 126 16.34 -3.67 -14.95
CA ARG A 126 15.84 -2.39 -14.45
C ARG A 126 15.33 -1.56 -15.63
N MET A 127 14.04 -1.22 -15.60
CA MET A 127 13.36 -0.52 -16.69
C MET A 127 13.44 1.01 -16.55
N TRP A 128 14.60 1.51 -16.13
CA TRP A 128 14.90 2.95 -16.03
C TRP A 128 16.33 3.25 -16.42
N ALA A 129 16.59 4.50 -16.75
CA ALA A 129 17.92 4.93 -17.14
C ALA A 129 18.86 5.07 -15.92
N ARG A 130 20.16 4.86 -16.13
CA ARG A 130 21.17 4.96 -15.07
C ARG A 130 21.19 6.33 -14.39
N VAL A 131 20.88 7.39 -15.12
CA VAL A 131 20.74 8.75 -14.58
C VAL A 131 19.58 8.84 -13.60
N GLU A 132 18.45 8.22 -13.89
CA GLU A 132 17.28 8.20 -13.01
C GLU A 132 17.56 7.45 -11.70
N GLU A 133 18.42 6.44 -11.72
CA GLU A 133 18.85 5.74 -10.50
C GLU A 133 19.59 6.68 -9.54
N GLY A 134 20.36 7.63 -10.06
CA GLY A 134 21.01 8.66 -9.25
C GLY A 134 20.04 9.53 -8.46
N MET A 135 18.86 9.79 -9.02
CA MET A 135 17.81 10.62 -8.40
C MET A 135 16.86 9.84 -7.48
N MET A 136 16.93 8.51 -7.44
CA MET A 136 16.09 7.70 -6.54
C MET A 136 16.47 7.94 -5.07
N ALA A 137 15.47 8.08 -4.21
CA ALA A 137 15.67 8.14 -2.77
C ALA A 137 16.35 6.84 -2.28
N THR A 138 17.19 6.94 -1.25
CA THR A 138 17.86 5.77 -0.68
C THR A 138 16.86 4.78 -0.09
N PHE A 139 15.90 5.30 0.68
CA PHE A 139 14.84 4.52 1.34
C PHE A 139 13.47 5.10 1.03
N ALA A 140 12.43 4.28 1.09
CA ALA A 140 11.07 4.74 1.11
C ALA A 140 10.82 5.60 2.36
N PRO A 141 10.04 6.70 2.25
CA PRO A 141 9.72 7.50 3.42
C PRO A 141 8.92 6.68 4.44
N PRO A 142 9.23 6.80 5.74
CA PRO A 142 8.45 6.15 6.79
C PRO A 142 6.98 6.55 6.74
N GLU A 143 6.09 5.64 7.08
CA GLU A 143 4.64 5.86 7.03
C GLU A 143 4.20 7.05 7.91
N ILE A 144 4.82 7.24 9.06
CA ILE A 144 4.54 8.34 9.98
C ILE A 144 4.74 9.73 9.35
N ILE A 145 5.53 9.84 8.26
CA ILE A 145 5.75 11.10 7.52
C ILE A 145 4.66 11.30 6.46
N THR A 146 4.02 10.23 6.00
CA THR A 146 3.18 10.25 4.80
C THR A 146 1.70 10.03 5.08
N SER A 147 1.36 9.53 6.28
CA SER A 147 0.00 9.20 6.69
C SER A 147 -0.70 10.33 7.43
N ASP A 148 -2.02 10.23 7.53
CA ASP A 148 -2.81 11.06 8.44
C ASP A 148 -2.48 10.69 9.89
N LEU A 149 -2.08 11.68 10.68
CA LEU A 149 -1.71 11.47 12.08
C LEU A 149 -2.88 11.63 13.06
N ALA A 150 -4.10 11.96 12.60
CA ALA A 150 -5.23 12.15 13.47
C ALA A 150 -5.62 10.89 14.28
N PRO A 151 -5.60 9.67 13.71
CA PRO A 151 -5.79 8.45 14.50
C PRO A 151 -4.73 8.27 15.58
N LEU A 152 -3.47 8.47 15.24
CA LEU A 152 -2.36 8.37 16.18
C LEU A 152 -2.49 9.43 17.30
N ALA A 153 -2.79 10.67 16.95
CA ALA A 153 -2.95 11.76 17.90
C ALA A 153 -4.09 11.50 18.89
N LEU A 154 -5.21 10.94 18.40
CA LEU A 154 -6.34 10.57 19.26
C LEU A 154 -5.94 9.46 20.26
N GLN A 155 -5.25 8.42 19.80
CA GLN A 155 -4.80 7.32 20.66
C GLN A 155 -3.77 7.78 21.68
N LEU A 156 -2.79 8.61 21.31
CA LEU A 156 -1.82 9.15 22.25
C LEU A 156 -2.47 10.07 23.30
N THR A 157 -3.46 10.86 22.88
CA THR A 157 -4.22 11.70 23.81
C THR A 157 -5.04 10.85 24.78
N LYS A 158 -5.65 9.75 24.32
CA LYS A 158 -6.36 8.77 25.16
C LYS A 158 -5.39 8.11 26.17
N TRP A 159 -4.19 7.82 25.74
CA TRP A 159 -3.15 7.23 26.60
C TRP A 159 -2.53 8.26 27.58
N GLY A 160 -2.77 9.55 27.36
CA GLY A 160 -2.22 10.63 28.24
C GLY A 160 -0.75 10.91 27.95
N THR A 161 -0.22 10.60 26.76
CA THR A 161 1.17 10.78 26.38
C THR A 161 1.32 11.66 25.15
N LYS A 162 2.54 12.14 24.89
CA LYS A 162 2.88 12.98 23.74
C LYS A 162 3.95 12.28 22.90
N PRO A 163 4.08 12.60 21.59
CA PRO A 163 5.12 12.00 20.76
C PRO A 163 6.53 12.12 21.30
N LYS A 164 6.85 13.24 21.96
CA LYS A 164 8.18 13.48 22.56
C LYS A 164 8.51 12.52 23.71
N ASP A 165 7.51 11.92 24.33
CA ASP A 165 7.66 11.03 25.48
C ASP A 165 7.82 9.56 25.04
N LEU A 166 7.79 9.31 23.74
CA LEU A 166 7.91 7.98 23.12
C LEU A 166 9.16 7.86 22.25
N ALA A 167 9.75 6.69 22.24
CA ALA A 167 10.93 6.37 21.45
C ALA A 167 10.55 6.04 19.99
N PHE A 168 10.06 7.00 19.23
CA PHE A 168 9.85 6.83 17.80
C PHE A 168 11.16 6.72 17.05
N LEU A 169 11.30 5.74 16.16
CA LEU A 169 12.43 5.65 15.24
C LEU A 169 12.50 6.89 14.32
N THR A 170 11.35 7.34 13.87
CA THR A 170 11.17 8.60 13.14
C THR A 170 10.05 9.38 13.81
N SER A 171 10.35 10.55 14.33
CA SER A 171 9.33 11.38 14.97
C SER A 171 8.33 11.95 13.95
N PRO A 172 7.06 12.12 14.32
CA PRO A 172 6.06 12.76 13.47
C PRO A 172 6.48 14.21 13.16
N GLN A 173 6.20 14.66 11.94
CA GLN A 173 6.50 16.04 11.53
C GLN A 173 5.62 17.03 12.30
N LYS A 174 6.21 18.15 12.77
CA LYS A 174 5.51 19.15 13.58
C LYS A 174 4.23 19.68 12.92
N ASN A 175 4.29 19.97 11.61
CA ASN A 175 3.13 20.49 10.87
C ASN A 175 2.01 19.46 10.75
N SER A 176 2.34 18.22 10.40
CA SER A 176 1.35 17.13 10.30
C SER A 176 0.72 16.82 11.66
N TRP A 177 1.53 16.87 12.73
CA TRP A 177 1.04 16.71 14.09
C TRP A 177 0.09 17.83 14.50
N ALA A 178 0.44 19.09 14.23
CA ALA A 178 -0.41 20.25 14.51
C ALA A 178 -1.74 20.17 13.75
N GLN A 179 -1.72 19.74 12.48
CA GLN A 179 -2.94 19.54 11.70
C GLN A 179 -3.84 18.42 12.28
N ALA A 180 -3.23 17.34 12.76
CA ALA A 180 -3.96 16.27 13.43
C ALA A 180 -4.62 16.76 14.73
N GLN A 181 -3.91 17.57 15.53
CA GLN A 181 -4.47 18.17 16.74
C GLN A 181 -5.60 19.16 16.43
N ASP A 182 -5.42 20.05 15.46
CA ASP A 182 -6.45 21.00 15.02
C ASP A 182 -7.72 20.25 14.53
N LEU A 183 -7.56 19.14 13.81
CA LEU A 183 -8.70 18.30 13.43
C LEU A 183 -9.41 17.72 14.64
N LEU A 184 -8.69 17.18 15.64
CA LEU A 184 -9.29 16.59 16.83
C LEU A 184 -10.00 17.65 17.69
N ASP A 185 -9.47 18.88 17.78
CA ASP A 185 -10.13 20.00 18.44
C ASP A 185 -11.43 20.39 17.69
N LYS A 186 -11.41 20.50 16.35
CA LYS A 186 -12.60 20.78 15.51
C LYS A 186 -13.66 19.70 15.63
N LEU A 187 -13.28 18.43 15.81
CA LEU A 187 -14.19 17.33 16.03
C LEU A 187 -14.74 17.31 17.47
N GLY A 188 -14.23 18.14 18.36
CA GLY A 188 -14.56 18.12 19.80
C GLY A 188 -14.02 16.89 20.53
N ALA A 189 -13.09 16.17 19.93
CA ALA A 189 -12.46 14.99 20.52
C ALA A 189 -11.43 15.35 21.59
N VAL A 190 -10.81 16.51 21.44
CA VAL A 190 -9.81 17.05 22.36
C VAL A 190 -10.26 18.46 22.76
N THR A 191 -10.03 18.87 24.01
CA THR A 191 -10.29 20.22 24.51
C THR A 191 -9.18 20.59 25.47
N GLY A 192 -8.48 21.69 25.19
CA GLY A 192 -7.35 22.11 25.99
C GLY A 192 -6.23 21.07 26.10
N GLY A 193 -6.01 20.29 25.04
CA GLY A 193 -4.99 19.24 24.97
C GLY A 193 -5.35 17.96 25.76
N LYS A 194 -6.57 17.83 26.26
CA LYS A 194 -7.08 16.64 26.99
C LYS A 194 -8.20 15.97 26.21
N LEU A 195 -8.30 14.66 26.35
CA LEU A 195 -9.38 13.88 25.78
C LEU A 195 -10.74 14.30 26.38
N SER A 196 -11.68 14.65 25.52
CA SER A 196 -13.04 14.95 25.96
C SER A 196 -13.86 13.65 26.15
N PRO A 197 -15.01 13.70 26.86
CA PRO A 197 -15.93 12.54 26.92
C PRO A 197 -16.40 12.09 25.52
N HIS A 198 -16.54 13.04 24.59
CA HIS A 198 -16.84 12.74 23.20
C HIS A 198 -15.66 12.04 22.50
N GLY A 199 -14.45 12.56 22.70
CA GLY A 199 -13.23 11.96 22.17
C GLY A 199 -12.98 10.54 22.67
N ALA A 200 -13.35 10.24 23.91
CA ALA A 200 -13.28 8.88 24.44
C ALA A 200 -14.16 7.91 23.63
N LYS A 201 -15.40 8.31 23.27
CA LYS A 201 -16.29 7.52 22.41
C LYS A 201 -15.71 7.32 21.01
N LEU A 202 -15.10 8.37 20.42
CA LEU A 202 -14.45 8.25 19.11
C LEU A 202 -13.29 7.27 19.15
N ALA A 203 -12.50 7.27 20.22
CA ALA A 203 -11.32 6.43 20.37
C ALA A 203 -11.62 4.95 20.67
N GLU A 204 -12.88 4.59 20.92
CA GLU A 204 -13.35 3.20 21.07
C GLU A 204 -13.68 2.56 19.71
N LEU A 205 -13.91 3.37 18.67
CA LEU A 205 -14.29 2.89 17.37
C LEU A 205 -13.02 2.61 16.52
N PRO A 206 -12.93 1.48 15.81
CA PRO A 206 -11.82 1.15 14.93
C PRO A 206 -11.92 1.91 13.60
N LEU A 207 -12.20 3.21 13.66
CA LEU A 207 -12.45 4.09 12.53
C LEU A 207 -11.54 5.32 12.59
N HIS A 208 -11.32 5.92 11.42
CA HIS A 208 -10.72 7.25 11.38
C HIS A 208 -11.59 8.24 12.17
N PRO A 209 -11.02 9.22 12.94
CA PRO A 209 -11.79 10.13 13.80
C PRO A 209 -12.95 10.85 13.10
N ARG A 210 -12.84 11.17 11.80
CA ARG A 210 -13.92 11.78 11.01
C ARG A 210 -15.12 10.83 10.86
N PHE A 211 -14.86 9.56 10.58
CA PHE A 211 -15.93 8.55 10.42
C PHE A 211 -16.49 8.12 11.76
N ALA A 212 -15.64 8.01 12.79
CA ALA A 212 -16.09 7.80 14.14
C ALA A 212 -17.04 8.92 14.60
N GLN A 213 -16.70 10.19 14.31
CA GLN A 213 -17.54 11.36 14.57
C GLN A 213 -18.91 11.26 13.88
N MET A 214 -18.91 10.89 12.58
CA MET A 214 -20.13 10.70 11.82
C MET A 214 -21.02 9.65 12.48
N LEU A 215 -20.46 8.49 12.84
CA LEU A 215 -21.19 7.40 13.45
C LEU A 215 -21.73 7.77 14.85
N VAL A 216 -20.92 8.43 15.68
CA VAL A 216 -21.36 8.82 17.05
C VAL A 216 -22.46 9.89 17.00
N LYS A 217 -22.44 10.81 15.99
CA LYS A 217 -23.47 11.85 15.85
C LYS A 217 -24.76 11.38 15.20
N ALA A 218 -24.65 10.62 14.11
CA ALA A 218 -25.81 10.18 13.33
C ALA A 218 -26.37 8.83 13.80
N GLY A 219 -25.65 8.12 14.67
CA GLY A 219 -26.07 6.82 15.18
C GLY A 219 -25.97 5.69 14.15
N PRO A 220 -26.66 4.56 14.37
CA PRO A 220 -26.54 3.35 13.56
C PRO A 220 -26.84 3.55 12.07
N ILE A 221 -27.66 4.53 11.71
CA ILE A 221 -27.99 4.84 10.31
C ILE A 221 -26.76 5.21 9.49
N ALA A 222 -25.71 5.76 10.11
CA ALA A 222 -24.46 6.10 9.43
C ALA A 222 -23.49 4.92 9.31
N ALA A 223 -23.77 3.77 9.92
CA ALA A 223 -22.85 2.64 9.93
C ALA A 223 -22.52 2.08 8.54
N PRO A 224 -23.49 1.88 7.62
CA PRO A 224 -23.19 1.44 6.26
C PRO A 224 -22.29 2.43 5.52
N LEU A 225 -22.56 3.73 5.65
CA LEU A 225 -21.77 4.77 5.01
C LEU A 225 -20.35 4.85 5.60
N ALA A 226 -20.22 4.75 6.93
CA ALA A 226 -18.92 4.73 7.58
C ALA A 226 -18.09 3.51 7.13
N ALA A 227 -18.72 2.34 7.00
CA ALA A 227 -18.08 1.13 6.50
C ALA A 227 -17.61 1.30 5.04
N LEU A 228 -18.47 1.78 4.15
CA LEU A 228 -18.14 2.03 2.74
C LEU A 228 -16.97 3.03 2.57
N LEU A 229 -16.95 4.09 3.38
CA LEU A 229 -15.89 5.11 3.32
C LEU A 229 -14.58 4.66 3.99
N SER A 230 -14.62 3.69 4.88
CA SER A 230 -13.45 3.19 5.62
C SER A 230 -12.75 2.04 4.94
N ASP A 231 -13.46 1.30 4.12
CA ASP A 231 -12.96 0.11 3.43
C ASP A 231 -12.72 0.39 1.94
N ARG A 232 -12.33 -0.63 1.22
CA ARG A 232 -12.18 -0.58 -0.23
C ARG A 232 -13.55 -0.42 -0.88
N ASP A 233 -13.56 0.27 -1.99
CA ASP A 233 -14.73 0.37 -2.84
C ASP A 233 -15.20 -1.04 -3.25
N ILE A 234 -16.35 -1.43 -2.73
CA ILE A 234 -17.02 -2.71 -3.03
C ILE A 234 -18.02 -2.57 -4.18
N LEU A 235 -18.26 -1.34 -4.62
CA LEU A 235 -19.20 -1.07 -5.69
C LEU A 235 -18.50 -1.27 -7.04
N THR A 236 -19.18 -1.96 -7.93
CA THR A 236 -18.74 -2.17 -9.32
C THR A 236 -19.20 -1.06 -10.26
N SER A 237 -20.01 -0.12 -9.76
CA SER A 237 -20.50 1.02 -10.50
C SER A 237 -19.50 2.17 -10.50
N HIS A 238 -19.50 2.97 -11.58
CA HIS A 238 -18.70 4.20 -11.65
C HIS A 238 -19.47 5.42 -11.16
N GLU A 239 -20.67 5.24 -10.63
CA GLU A 239 -21.49 6.31 -10.08
C GLU A 239 -20.97 6.73 -8.69
N ALA A 240 -20.86 8.03 -8.48
CA ALA A 240 -20.46 8.61 -7.19
C ALA A 240 -21.62 8.70 -6.20
N ASP A 241 -22.86 8.54 -6.66
CA ASP A 241 -24.05 8.57 -5.83
C ASP A 241 -24.27 7.19 -5.21
N LEU A 242 -24.26 7.16 -3.88
CA LEU A 242 -24.48 5.95 -3.07
C LEU A 242 -25.94 5.81 -2.61
N THR A 243 -26.83 6.70 -3.05
CA THR A 243 -28.27 6.62 -2.76
C THR A 243 -28.89 5.51 -3.60
N PRO A 244 -29.68 4.61 -3.00
CA PRO A 244 -30.38 3.55 -3.72
C PRO A 244 -31.46 4.08 -4.65
#